data_cd190c1fda1d197feb3188c8254dc45e
#
_entry.id   cd190c1fda1d197feb3188c8254dc45e
#
_cell.length_a   1.000
_cell.length_b   1.000
_cell.length_c   1.000
_cell.angle_alpha   90.00
_cell.angle_beta   90.00
_cell.angle_gamma   90.00
#
_symmetry.space_group_name_H-M   'P 1'
#
loop_
_entity.id
_entity.type
_entity.pdbx_description
1 polymer ?
#
loop_
_entity_poly.entity_id
_entity_poly.type
_entity_poly.pdbx_seq_one_letter_code
_entity_poly.pdbx_strand_id
1 'polypeptide(L)'
;MLKNLKKALPLGLLISGAIATSAIAGSYTLRVGSGHPSAPTAYVTGMEKVFVPNIKKRVAAETGHKIKIIEAYAGKIAKVHETLEAVEKGLLDIGSYCVCFETAKLLPWNFDYFVPFTLTNLETNWEVKHRVLKKFPQLAKMLEDKYNQKFIAMQGFDDYGIGTVKQWNKAQELKGVKVIAAGPNLPWVSL
;
A
#
# COMPACT_ATOMS: atom_id res chain seq x y z
N MET A 1 50.09 66.41 29.67
CA MET A 1 48.87 66.91 28.97
C MET A 1 48.56 66.01 27.81
N LEU A 2 47.65 65.09 27.95
CA LEU A 2 47.01 64.38 26.83
C LEU A 2 45.76 63.68 27.35
N LYS A 3 44.62 64.08 26.79
CA LYS A 3 43.28 63.76 27.21
C LYS A 3 42.87 62.33 26.80
N ASN A 4 42.30 61.61 27.72
CA ASN A 4 41.58 60.34 27.50
C ASN A 4 40.33 60.49 26.60
N LEU A 5 40.30 59.82 25.49
CA LEU A 5 39.13 59.71 24.66
C LEU A 5 38.58 58.29 24.84
N LYS A 6 37.54 58.10 25.68
CA LYS A 6 36.76 56.89 25.80
C LYS A 6 35.84 56.81 24.60
N LYS A 7 36.07 55.86 23.69
CA LYS A 7 35.13 55.50 22.63
C LYS A 7 34.12 54.50 23.18
N ALA A 8 32.88 54.91 23.31
CA ALA A 8 31.73 54.01 23.57
C ALA A 8 31.42 53.26 22.29
N LEU A 9 31.47 51.96 22.35
CA LEU A 9 30.87 51.06 21.32
C LEU A 9 29.36 51.03 21.50
N PRO A 10 28.55 51.19 20.43
CA PRO A 10 27.14 50.92 20.51
C PRO A 10 26.90 49.42 20.53
N LEU A 11 26.21 48.95 21.57
CA LEU A 11 25.70 47.58 21.72
C LEU A 11 24.58 47.38 20.70
N GLY A 12 24.91 46.83 19.54
CA GLY A 12 23.92 46.46 18.52
C GLY A 12 23.09 45.27 18.99
N LEU A 13 21.83 45.53 19.29
CA LEU A 13 20.84 44.52 19.63
C LEU A 13 20.49 43.71 18.36
N LEU A 14 21.10 42.55 18.17
CA LEU A 14 20.72 41.58 17.15
C LEU A 14 19.37 40.92 17.56
N ILE A 15 18.28 41.50 17.11
CA ILE A 15 16.99 40.88 17.16
C ILE A 15 16.98 39.80 16.08
N SER A 16 17.34 38.56 16.43
CA SER A 16 17.14 37.40 15.60
C SER A 16 15.64 37.10 15.59
N GLY A 17 14.92 37.70 14.66
CA GLY A 17 13.53 37.36 14.38
C GLY A 17 13.47 35.92 13.84
N ALA A 18 13.10 34.98 14.68
CA ALA A 18 12.70 33.65 14.23
C ALA A 18 11.43 33.85 13.38
N ILE A 19 11.58 33.83 12.04
CA ILE A 19 10.46 33.74 11.12
C ILE A 19 9.91 32.32 11.28
N ALA A 20 8.96 32.15 12.18
CA ALA A 20 8.12 30.97 12.23
C ALA A 20 7.31 30.97 10.93
N THR A 21 7.78 30.23 9.93
CA THR A 21 6.96 29.91 8.76
C THR A 21 5.78 29.08 9.24
N SER A 22 4.66 29.75 9.50
CA SER A 22 3.39 29.08 9.75
C SER A 22 3.09 28.23 8.52
N ALA A 23 3.22 26.91 8.62
CA ALA A 23 2.79 26.02 7.58
C ALA A 23 1.29 26.28 7.34
N ILE A 24 0.93 26.81 6.18
CA ILE A 24 -0.45 27.10 5.84
C ILE A 24 -1.19 25.77 5.79
N ALA A 25 -2.17 25.58 6.66
CA ALA A 25 -2.99 24.39 6.71
C ALA A 25 -3.75 24.25 5.36
N GLY A 26 -3.41 23.20 4.60
CA GLY A 26 -4.05 22.90 3.32
C GLY A 26 -5.17 21.88 3.48
N SER A 27 -6.10 21.87 2.53
CA SER A 27 -7.13 20.84 2.39
C SER A 27 -6.88 20.07 1.08
N TYR A 28 -6.80 18.74 1.17
CA TYR A 28 -6.53 17.87 0.05
C TYR A 28 -7.69 16.89 -0.13
N THR A 29 -8.04 16.59 -1.37
CA THR A 29 -9.02 15.55 -1.69
C THR A 29 -8.28 14.40 -2.37
N LEU A 30 -8.42 13.19 -1.82
CA LEU A 30 -7.82 11.97 -2.36
C LEU A 30 -8.92 10.96 -2.72
N ARG A 31 -8.77 10.32 -3.87
CA ARG A 31 -9.60 9.21 -4.32
C ARG A 31 -8.89 7.91 -3.95
N VAL A 32 -9.52 7.14 -3.08
CA VAL A 32 -8.99 5.85 -2.60
C VAL A 32 -9.90 4.75 -3.10
N GLY A 33 -9.36 3.73 -3.74
CA GLY A 33 -10.21 2.72 -4.34
C GLY A 33 -9.59 1.35 -4.54
N SER A 34 -10.47 0.42 -4.94
CA SER A 34 -10.13 -0.94 -5.31
C SER A 34 -11.16 -1.51 -6.27
N GLY A 35 -10.72 -2.40 -7.15
CA GLY A 35 -11.63 -3.19 -7.97
C GLY A 35 -12.47 -4.18 -7.17
N HIS A 36 -11.96 -4.67 -6.03
CA HIS A 36 -12.70 -5.53 -5.12
C HIS A 36 -13.59 -4.73 -4.16
N PRO A 37 -14.68 -5.34 -3.66
CA PRO A 37 -15.48 -4.79 -2.57
C PRO A 37 -14.71 -4.87 -1.24
N SER A 38 -15.13 -4.06 -0.27
CA SER A 38 -14.55 -4.10 1.07
C SER A 38 -14.75 -5.48 1.73
N ALA A 39 -15.99 -5.94 1.80
CA ALA A 39 -16.27 -7.29 2.31
C ALA A 39 -16.62 -8.23 1.13
N PRO A 40 -16.07 -9.46 1.10
CA PRO A 40 -15.23 -10.13 2.09
C PRO A 40 -13.71 -9.93 1.89
N THR A 41 -13.27 -8.95 1.13
CA THR A 41 -11.87 -8.79 0.72
C THR A 41 -11.04 -8.12 1.81
N ALA A 42 -10.27 -8.89 2.57
CA ALA A 42 -9.57 -8.44 3.78
C ALA A 42 -8.70 -7.19 3.57
N TYR A 43 -7.90 -7.12 2.48
CA TYR A 43 -7.04 -5.96 2.23
C TYR A 43 -7.83 -4.69 1.89
N VAL A 44 -9.02 -4.81 1.30
CA VAL A 44 -9.90 -3.66 1.03
C VAL A 44 -10.64 -3.25 2.31
N THR A 45 -11.05 -4.23 3.13
CA THR A 45 -11.61 -3.97 4.47
C THR A 45 -10.59 -3.23 5.34
N GLY A 46 -9.32 -3.65 5.32
CA GLY A 46 -8.23 -2.94 6.00
C GLY A 46 -8.05 -1.50 5.52
N MET A 47 -8.14 -1.28 4.20
CA MET A 47 -8.12 0.06 3.63
C MET A 47 -9.26 0.92 4.16
N GLU A 48 -10.51 0.43 4.06
CA GLU A 48 -11.72 1.17 4.45
C GLU A 48 -11.82 1.39 5.96
N LYS A 49 -11.61 0.34 6.76
CA LYS A 49 -11.90 0.38 8.21
C LYS A 49 -10.71 0.84 9.06
N VAL A 50 -9.49 0.71 8.56
CA VAL A 50 -8.27 1.00 9.32
C VAL A 50 -7.49 2.15 8.69
N PHE A 51 -7.04 2.02 7.45
CA PHE A 51 -6.18 3.01 6.83
C PHE A 51 -6.87 4.37 6.68
N VAL A 52 -8.05 4.42 6.05
CA VAL A 52 -8.75 5.68 5.76
C VAL A 52 -9.06 6.49 7.01
N PRO A 53 -9.67 5.94 8.08
CA PRO A 53 -9.92 6.72 9.28
C PRO A 53 -8.64 7.16 10.00
N ASN A 54 -7.62 6.30 10.05
CA ASN A 54 -6.38 6.63 10.74
C ASN A 54 -5.56 7.69 10.00
N ILE A 55 -5.45 7.64 8.67
CA ILE A 55 -4.69 8.64 7.92
C ILE A 55 -5.33 10.03 8.01
N LYS A 56 -6.66 10.14 7.99
CA LYS A 56 -7.37 11.40 8.20
C LYS A 56 -7.03 12.00 9.57
N LYS A 57 -7.10 11.16 10.62
CA LYS A 57 -6.81 11.59 11.99
C LYS A 57 -5.36 12.02 12.17
N ARG A 58 -4.42 11.19 11.68
CA ARG A 58 -2.98 11.43 11.84
C ARG A 58 -2.51 12.66 11.08
N VAL A 59 -2.92 12.82 9.83
CA VAL A 59 -2.55 14.00 9.05
C VAL A 59 -3.04 15.28 9.70
N ALA A 60 -4.28 15.29 10.19
CA ALA A 60 -4.82 16.46 10.90
C ALA A 60 -4.01 16.78 12.18
N ALA A 61 -3.65 15.75 12.95
CA ALA A 61 -2.92 15.91 14.20
C ALA A 61 -1.44 16.27 14.03
N GLU A 62 -0.78 15.65 13.04
CA GLU A 62 0.68 15.74 12.86
C GLU A 62 1.11 16.91 11.95
N THR A 63 0.23 17.37 11.07
CA THR A 63 0.57 18.38 10.05
C THR A 63 -0.34 19.61 10.03
N GLY A 64 -1.50 19.55 10.73
CA GLY A 64 -2.55 20.57 10.63
C GLY A 64 -3.33 20.55 9.31
N HIS A 65 -2.95 19.72 8.33
CA HIS A 65 -3.67 19.60 7.06
C HIS A 65 -4.97 18.79 7.22
N LYS A 66 -5.91 19.00 6.31
CA LYS A 66 -7.16 18.22 6.24
C LYS A 66 -7.18 17.37 4.98
N ILE A 67 -7.55 16.10 5.12
CA ILE A 67 -7.75 15.21 3.98
C ILE A 67 -9.23 14.84 3.89
N LYS A 68 -9.83 15.13 2.74
CA LYS A 68 -11.10 14.56 2.31
C LYS A 68 -10.79 13.31 1.48
N ILE A 69 -11.37 12.17 1.82
CA ILE A 69 -11.21 10.93 1.07
C ILE A 69 -12.53 10.57 0.39
N ILE A 70 -12.46 10.35 -0.92
CA ILE A 70 -13.52 9.79 -1.74
C ILE A 70 -13.22 8.32 -1.90
N GLU A 71 -14.08 7.46 -1.35
CA GLU A 71 -13.90 6.01 -1.33
C GLU A 71 -14.62 5.36 -2.50
N ALA A 72 -13.90 4.58 -3.30
CA ALA A 72 -14.36 3.98 -4.55
C ALA A 72 -13.98 2.49 -4.63
N TYR A 73 -14.64 1.67 -3.83
CA TYR A 73 -14.48 0.21 -3.83
C TYR A 73 -15.47 -0.48 -4.77
N ALA A 74 -15.31 -1.77 -4.98
CA ALA A 74 -16.16 -2.62 -5.82
C ALA A 74 -16.22 -2.17 -7.29
N GLY A 75 -15.09 -1.73 -7.82
CA GLY A 75 -14.99 -1.37 -9.23
C GLY A 75 -15.67 -0.06 -9.62
N LYS A 76 -15.99 0.83 -8.66
CA LYS A 76 -16.65 2.12 -8.94
C LYS A 76 -15.85 3.03 -9.86
N ILE A 77 -14.52 3.02 -9.78
CA ILE A 77 -13.62 3.78 -10.66
C ILE A 77 -12.83 2.84 -11.55
N ALA A 78 -12.30 1.76 -11.00
CA ALA A 78 -11.48 0.80 -11.73
C ALA A 78 -11.80 -0.63 -11.29
N LYS A 79 -11.91 -1.55 -12.23
CA LYS A 79 -12.11 -2.97 -11.97
C LYS A 79 -10.83 -3.61 -11.42
N VAL A 80 -10.91 -4.90 -11.06
CA VAL A 80 -9.80 -5.63 -10.42
C VAL A 80 -8.51 -5.59 -11.23
N HIS A 81 -8.59 -5.79 -12.54
CA HIS A 81 -7.45 -5.77 -13.47
C HIS A 81 -7.12 -4.36 -14.02
N GLU A 82 -7.72 -3.32 -13.48
CA GLU A 82 -7.54 -1.93 -13.94
C GLU A 82 -7.03 -1.02 -12.83
N THR A 83 -6.95 -1.54 -11.59
CA THR A 83 -6.61 -0.69 -10.43
C THR A 83 -5.16 -0.18 -10.49
N LEU A 84 -4.23 -0.97 -11.00
CA LEU A 84 -2.84 -0.57 -11.23
C LEU A 84 -2.78 0.66 -12.15
N GLU A 85 -3.40 0.56 -13.34
CA GLU A 85 -3.42 1.65 -14.32
C GLU A 85 -4.24 2.85 -13.86
N ALA A 86 -5.27 2.63 -13.05
CA ALA A 86 -6.06 3.72 -12.51
C ALA A 86 -5.25 4.62 -11.57
N VAL A 87 -4.32 4.04 -10.80
CA VAL A 87 -3.38 4.82 -9.98
C VAL A 87 -2.30 5.44 -10.87
N GLU A 88 -1.71 4.70 -11.80
CA GLU A 88 -0.70 5.19 -12.75
C GLU A 88 -1.18 6.44 -13.49
N LYS A 89 -2.43 6.42 -13.95
CA LYS A 89 -3.06 7.52 -14.72
C LYS A 89 -3.71 8.59 -13.85
N GLY A 90 -3.62 8.48 -12.53
CA GLY A 90 -4.20 9.43 -11.59
C GLY A 90 -5.74 9.44 -11.56
N LEU A 91 -6.42 8.35 -11.97
CA LEU A 91 -7.85 8.17 -11.74
C LEU A 91 -8.14 7.87 -10.27
N LEU A 92 -7.23 7.16 -9.63
CA LEU A 92 -7.14 6.96 -8.18
C LEU A 92 -5.84 7.59 -7.68
N ASP A 93 -5.88 8.20 -6.51
CA ASP A 93 -4.70 8.72 -5.83
C ASP A 93 -4.04 7.62 -4.96
N ILE A 94 -4.85 6.68 -4.45
CA ILE A 94 -4.40 5.50 -3.70
C ILE A 94 -5.22 4.29 -4.17
N GLY A 95 -4.53 3.26 -4.61
CA GLY A 95 -5.14 1.98 -5.01
C GLY A 95 -4.80 0.86 -4.03
N SER A 96 -5.77 -0.01 -3.74
CA SER A 96 -5.56 -1.25 -3.02
C SER A 96 -5.90 -2.41 -3.96
N TYR A 97 -4.90 -3.22 -4.30
CA TYR A 97 -5.05 -4.33 -5.25
C TYR A 97 -4.13 -5.51 -4.91
N CYS A 98 -4.56 -6.71 -5.28
CA CYS A 98 -3.68 -7.87 -5.23
C CYS A 98 -2.78 -7.90 -6.46
N VAL A 99 -1.47 -7.92 -6.24
CA VAL A 99 -0.47 -8.09 -7.30
C VAL A 99 -0.67 -9.38 -8.10
N CYS A 100 -1.40 -10.34 -7.54
CA CYS A 100 -1.75 -11.61 -8.17
C CYS A 100 -2.60 -11.46 -9.44
N PHE A 101 -3.36 -10.39 -9.58
CA PHE A 101 -4.13 -10.07 -10.78
C PHE A 101 -3.32 -9.31 -11.85
N GLU A 102 -2.09 -8.91 -11.51
CA GLU A 102 -1.17 -8.20 -12.40
C GLU A 102 0.11 -9.02 -12.65
N THR A 103 0.02 -10.34 -12.71
CA THR A 103 1.17 -11.25 -12.77
C THR A 103 2.12 -10.93 -13.93
N ALA A 104 1.60 -10.60 -15.11
CA ALA A 104 2.43 -10.27 -16.27
C ALA A 104 3.24 -8.98 -16.08
N LYS A 105 2.69 -7.99 -15.38
CA LYS A 105 3.30 -6.67 -15.16
C LYS A 105 4.14 -6.65 -13.88
N LEU A 106 3.67 -7.34 -12.84
CA LEU A 106 4.25 -7.34 -11.50
C LEU A 106 4.79 -8.73 -11.11
N LEU A 107 5.37 -9.46 -12.07
CA LEU A 107 5.91 -10.81 -11.83
C LEU A 107 6.85 -10.88 -10.62
N PRO A 108 7.82 -9.97 -10.43
CA PRO A 108 8.71 -10.02 -9.27
C PRO A 108 7.99 -9.81 -7.92
N TRP A 109 6.82 -9.17 -7.91
CA TRP A 109 6.00 -8.99 -6.71
C TRP A 109 5.20 -10.22 -6.33
N ASN A 110 5.07 -11.17 -7.27
CA ASN A 110 4.36 -12.43 -7.07
C ASN A 110 5.29 -13.57 -6.63
N PHE A 111 6.45 -13.25 -6.06
CA PHE A 111 7.48 -14.24 -5.71
C PHE A 111 6.96 -15.37 -4.81
N ASP A 112 6.02 -15.10 -3.92
CA ASP A 112 5.42 -16.07 -3.01
C ASP A 112 4.51 -17.08 -3.72
N TYR A 113 3.96 -16.75 -4.88
CA TYR A 113 3.20 -17.70 -5.70
C TYR A 113 4.08 -18.76 -6.39
N PHE A 114 5.38 -18.53 -6.48
CA PHE A 114 6.32 -19.42 -7.14
C PHE A 114 7.17 -20.25 -6.18
N VAL A 115 6.98 -20.07 -4.88
CA VAL A 115 7.65 -20.84 -3.83
C VAL A 115 6.65 -21.79 -3.21
N PRO A 116 6.75 -23.12 -3.46
CA PRO A 116 5.85 -24.09 -2.87
C PRO A 116 6.10 -24.22 -1.36
N PHE A 117 5.08 -24.65 -0.62
CA PHE A 117 5.15 -24.89 0.82
C PHE A 117 5.62 -23.67 1.63
N THR A 118 5.13 -22.51 1.25
CA THR A 118 5.41 -21.27 1.97
C THR A 118 4.68 -21.23 3.32
N LEU A 119 4.92 -20.16 4.03
CA LEU A 119 4.47 -19.97 5.40
C LEU A 119 2.94 -19.88 5.49
N THR A 120 2.37 -20.65 6.39
CA THR A 120 0.93 -20.76 6.65
C THR A 120 0.43 -19.73 7.66
N ASN A 121 1.32 -19.00 8.32
CA ASN A 121 1.00 -18.04 9.35
C ASN A 121 1.03 -16.61 8.77
N LEU A 122 -0.08 -15.89 8.93
CA LEU A 122 -0.26 -14.53 8.43
C LEU A 122 0.84 -13.55 8.90
N GLU A 123 1.18 -13.58 10.18
CA GLU A 123 2.18 -12.66 10.77
C GLU A 123 3.56 -12.96 10.19
N THR A 124 3.94 -14.24 10.14
CA THR A 124 5.23 -14.66 9.57
C THR A 124 5.31 -14.35 8.08
N ASN A 125 4.22 -14.56 7.33
CA ASN A 125 4.15 -14.20 5.91
C ASN A 125 4.35 -12.69 5.71
N TRP A 126 3.67 -11.88 6.51
CA TRP A 126 3.82 -10.43 6.50
C TRP A 126 5.27 -10.00 6.80
N GLU A 127 5.89 -10.60 7.83
CA GLU A 127 7.28 -10.30 8.21
C GLU A 127 8.26 -10.67 7.09
N VAL A 128 8.12 -11.86 6.49
CA VAL A 128 8.96 -12.30 5.38
C VAL A 128 8.84 -11.36 4.19
N LYS A 129 7.64 -10.97 3.81
CA LYS A 129 7.41 -10.01 2.73
C LYS A 129 8.10 -8.67 3.00
N HIS A 130 8.03 -8.16 4.21
CA HIS A 130 8.73 -6.94 4.60
C HIS A 130 10.26 -7.09 4.55
N ARG A 131 10.80 -8.23 4.97
CA ARG A 131 12.23 -8.53 4.85
C ARG A 131 12.67 -8.61 3.38
N VAL A 132 11.86 -9.22 2.52
CA VAL A 132 12.12 -9.27 1.07
C VAL A 132 12.15 -7.86 0.49
N LEU A 133 11.17 -7.02 0.76
CA LEU A 133 11.14 -5.64 0.28
C LEU A 133 12.32 -4.81 0.78
N LYS A 134 12.72 -5.01 2.04
CA LYS A 134 13.92 -4.35 2.60
C LYS A 134 15.20 -4.82 1.92
N LYS A 135 15.31 -6.11 1.60
CA LYS A 135 16.47 -6.69 0.93
C LYS A 135 16.53 -6.35 -0.56
N PHE A 136 15.38 -6.19 -1.19
CA PHE A 136 15.24 -5.93 -2.62
C PHE A 136 14.45 -4.63 -2.87
N PRO A 137 15.02 -3.45 -2.54
CA PRO A 137 14.34 -2.16 -2.68
C PRO A 137 13.95 -1.84 -4.13
N GLN A 138 14.58 -2.50 -5.12
CA GLN A 138 14.22 -2.40 -6.53
C GLN A 138 12.78 -2.84 -6.83
N LEU A 139 12.14 -3.65 -5.97
CA LEU A 139 10.73 -3.99 -6.13
C LEU A 139 9.84 -2.73 -5.97
N ALA A 140 10.02 -1.99 -4.89
CA ALA A 140 9.30 -0.73 -4.69
C ALA A 140 9.65 0.30 -5.78
N LYS A 141 10.95 0.41 -6.13
CA LYS A 141 11.41 1.29 -7.20
C LYS A 141 10.80 0.95 -8.56
N MET A 142 10.53 -0.31 -8.85
CA MET A 142 9.86 -0.71 -10.09
C MET A 142 8.44 -0.10 -10.20
N LEU A 143 7.71 0.02 -9.10
CA LEU A 143 6.39 0.68 -9.09
C LEU A 143 6.52 2.17 -9.39
N GLU A 144 7.55 2.83 -8.85
CA GLU A 144 7.82 4.25 -9.12
C GLU A 144 8.23 4.46 -10.59
N ASP A 145 9.20 3.68 -11.09
CA ASP A 145 9.80 3.88 -12.41
C ASP A 145 8.88 3.49 -13.57
N LYS A 146 8.09 2.43 -13.39
CA LYS A 146 7.27 1.89 -14.50
C LYS A 146 5.80 2.26 -14.43
N TYR A 147 5.29 2.49 -13.23
CA TYR A 147 3.85 2.65 -13.02
C TYR A 147 3.49 3.94 -12.29
N ASN A 148 4.44 4.87 -12.11
CA ASN A 148 4.21 6.15 -11.44
C ASN A 148 3.51 6.00 -10.07
N GLN A 149 3.89 4.97 -9.30
CA GLN A 149 3.25 4.63 -8.03
C GLN A 149 4.28 4.48 -6.93
N LYS A 150 3.99 5.03 -5.77
CA LYS A 150 4.77 4.80 -4.57
C LYS A 150 4.16 3.69 -3.74
N PHE A 151 4.97 2.70 -3.39
CA PHE A 151 4.58 1.66 -2.46
C PHE A 151 4.37 2.24 -1.06
N ILE A 152 3.20 1.99 -0.45
CA ILE A 152 2.86 2.49 0.89
C ILE A 152 2.89 1.35 1.92
N ALA A 153 2.17 0.26 1.65
CA ALA A 153 2.06 -0.87 2.55
C ALA A 153 1.63 -2.14 1.80
N MET A 154 1.83 -3.28 2.42
CA MET A 154 1.29 -4.55 1.95
C MET A 154 0.69 -5.33 3.11
N GLN A 155 -0.23 -6.23 2.76
CA GLN A 155 -0.83 -7.18 3.68
C GLN A 155 -0.26 -8.58 3.42
N GLY A 156 -0.12 -9.38 4.48
CA GLY A 156 0.11 -10.81 4.37
C GLY A 156 -1.17 -11.56 4.00
N PHE A 157 -1.02 -12.80 3.60
CA PHE A 157 -2.12 -13.73 3.32
C PHE A 157 -1.88 -15.03 4.07
N ASP A 158 -2.99 -15.69 4.43
CA ASP A 158 -2.99 -17.09 4.83
C ASP A 158 -2.94 -18.01 3.61
N ASP A 159 -2.86 -19.31 3.87
CA ASP A 159 -2.85 -20.33 2.84
C ASP A 159 -4.15 -20.38 2.05
N TYR A 160 -4.02 -20.84 0.81
CA TYR A 160 -5.16 -21.27 0.02
C TYR A 160 -5.56 -22.69 0.39
N GLY A 161 -6.84 -22.91 0.57
CA GLY A 161 -7.42 -24.21 0.80
C GLY A 161 -8.29 -24.68 -0.37
N ILE A 162 -8.51 -25.98 -0.46
CA ILE A 162 -9.46 -26.58 -1.40
C ILE A 162 -10.74 -26.90 -0.65
N GLY A 163 -11.85 -26.25 -1.03
CA GLY A 163 -13.19 -26.57 -0.54
C GLY A 163 -13.91 -27.48 -1.52
N THR A 164 -14.47 -28.59 -1.05
CA THR A 164 -15.26 -29.53 -1.87
C THR A 164 -16.56 -29.91 -1.18
N VAL A 165 -17.57 -30.27 -1.98
CA VAL A 165 -18.85 -30.81 -1.46
C VAL A 165 -18.74 -32.28 -1.09
N LYS A 166 -17.73 -33.00 -1.58
CA LYS A 166 -17.46 -34.40 -1.26
C LYS A 166 -16.17 -34.48 -0.46
N GLN A 167 -16.14 -35.34 0.55
CA GLN A 167 -14.91 -35.63 1.27
C GLN A 167 -13.91 -36.34 0.34
N TRP A 168 -12.65 -36.01 0.47
CA TRP A 168 -11.53 -36.63 -0.21
C TRP A 168 -10.36 -36.80 0.78
N ASN A 169 -9.57 -37.86 0.56
CA ASN A 169 -8.42 -38.17 1.42
C ASN A 169 -7.09 -38.15 0.64
N LYS A 170 -7.15 -38.25 -0.67
CA LYS A 170 -5.99 -38.28 -1.56
C LYS A 170 -6.21 -37.35 -2.75
N ALA A 171 -5.18 -36.65 -3.19
CA ALA A 171 -5.25 -35.73 -4.32
C ALA A 171 -5.78 -36.41 -5.62
N GLN A 172 -5.49 -37.70 -5.81
CA GLN A 172 -5.96 -38.47 -6.96
C GLN A 172 -7.49 -38.56 -7.06
N GLU A 173 -8.20 -38.47 -5.94
CA GLU A 173 -9.68 -38.50 -5.89
C GLU A 173 -10.29 -37.21 -6.43
N LEU A 174 -9.49 -36.15 -6.59
CA LEU A 174 -9.90 -34.90 -7.22
C LEU A 174 -9.83 -34.93 -8.74
N LYS A 175 -9.28 -35.98 -9.34
CA LYS A 175 -9.17 -36.10 -10.79
C LYS A 175 -10.57 -36.08 -11.43
N GLY A 176 -10.77 -35.16 -12.37
CA GLY A 176 -12.07 -34.99 -13.05
C GLY A 176 -13.10 -34.19 -12.23
N VAL A 177 -12.76 -33.75 -11.03
CA VAL A 177 -13.61 -32.84 -10.25
C VAL A 177 -13.54 -31.45 -10.84
N LYS A 178 -14.70 -30.81 -11.02
CA LYS A 178 -14.74 -29.41 -11.48
C LYS A 178 -14.28 -28.48 -10.36
N VAL A 179 -13.18 -27.79 -10.58
CA VAL A 179 -12.58 -26.87 -9.61
C VAL A 179 -12.67 -25.43 -10.13
N ILE A 180 -12.91 -24.50 -9.23
CA ILE A 180 -12.84 -23.07 -9.50
C ILE A 180 -11.60 -22.54 -8.79
N ALA A 181 -10.76 -21.81 -9.51
CA ALA A 181 -9.61 -21.09 -8.97
C ALA A 181 -9.48 -19.71 -9.61
N ALA A 182 -8.88 -18.77 -8.91
CA ALA A 182 -8.68 -17.43 -9.42
C ALA A 182 -7.26 -17.24 -9.97
N GLY A 183 -7.15 -16.58 -11.13
CA GLY A 183 -5.91 -16.05 -11.69
C GLY A 183 -4.72 -17.01 -11.62
N PRO A 184 -3.66 -16.64 -10.89
CA PRO A 184 -2.40 -17.39 -10.83
C PRO A 184 -2.53 -18.76 -10.15
N ASN A 185 -3.65 -19.07 -9.49
CA ASN A 185 -3.89 -20.37 -8.87
C ASN A 185 -4.39 -21.44 -9.86
N LEU A 186 -4.84 -21.06 -11.06
CA LEU A 186 -5.33 -22.00 -12.07
C LEU A 186 -4.30 -23.08 -12.45
N PRO A 187 -3.02 -22.78 -12.67
CA PRO A 187 -2.03 -23.82 -12.99
C PRO A 187 -1.86 -24.88 -11.90
N TRP A 188 -2.12 -24.53 -10.64
CA TRP A 188 -1.95 -25.43 -9.49
C TRP A 188 -3.08 -26.46 -9.35
N VAL A 189 -4.23 -26.22 -9.98
CA VAL A 189 -5.40 -27.11 -9.94
C VAL A 189 -5.63 -27.85 -11.26
N SER A 190 -4.73 -27.67 -12.23
CA SER A 190 -4.72 -28.43 -13.47
C SER A 190 -4.04 -29.79 -13.22
N LEU A 191 -4.85 -30.84 -13.02
CA LEU A 191 -4.41 -32.22 -12.77
C LEU A 191 -4.52 -33.06 -14.05
#